data_e2b8a044cfd42acd51d9ff5140286881
#
_entry.id   e2b8a044cfd42acd51d9ff5140286881
#
_cell.length_a   1.000
_cell.length_b   1.000
_cell.length_c   1.000
_cell.angle_alpha   90.00
_cell.angle_beta   90.00
_cell.angle_gamma   90.00
#
_symmetry.space_group_name_H-M   'P 1'
#
loop_
_entity.id
_entity.type
_entity.pdbx_description
1 polymer ?
#
loop_
_entity_poly.entity_id
_entity_poly.type
_entity_poly.pdbx_seq_one_letter_code
_entity_poly.pdbx_strand_id
1 'polypeptide(L)'
;MKSSLGERGNEKPLFWNLAYGSAILFSIALVYSLLPHTLLASEFIPTSSLDTPTQIPSTETTNPIPSNTPLCDVWSNYDPTWRRQIPLALPANDSALPPTRLGDPEVMNRDAAHGCVPAAERLGPFGHSVGRSDFRDRPWSTLRWGELQSKCAYEQQQQSDGKGKPYRAMKSRLQRFHGGVDENLKNAWLDGKVTGRTAVVLRTWNQFEYTGNQKAWLRTLATELALDTGGKYQLFLLVDVKDGELDLNDDKTHAEVLEKSVPEEFRDMTLLWNEKMVKEWFPKVDQHRAMHQMYQALQIFSYTFPDFDHIWQFEMDARLTGNAARTLDDVTTWSTSQPRKNLWERNARFYVPGLWSDYAAFSRALDAELANHTDSTTWGPPPTAQNYITPGGPPPPSRSNTTWGIGEAPDLITFSPMIDPIGSDWAYEEGGVHGFDPPASLPRRMAIVSMTRTSRRLLRLISLEQRETGNWLVSESTPETFTFLHGLKGVYAPHVVSFSFDDGKGKGLETEEMEEMVHKGPWWSRAGGSRTGFLWTHGGLPEERWKGASYFFWEGTAGNVWKGYVGGECGEAMLLHPVKGDD
;
A
#
# COMPACT_ATOMS: atom_id res chain seq x y z
N MET A 1 -19.79 57.10 1.62
CA MET A 1 -19.23 58.08 0.70
C MET A 1 -18.63 57.27 -0.43
N LYS A 2 -19.33 57.14 -1.55
CA LYS A 2 -19.20 57.89 -2.81
C LYS A 2 -17.75 57.85 -3.30
N SER A 3 -17.40 57.45 -4.48
CA SER A 3 -17.98 57.33 -5.83
C SER A 3 -16.86 56.80 -6.71
N SER A 4 -17.02 56.01 -7.64
CA SER A 4 -17.66 56.02 -8.95
C SER A 4 -16.64 56.04 -10.10
N LEU A 5 -16.90 55.12 -11.02
CA LEU A 5 -16.90 55.28 -12.47
C LEU A 5 -15.59 55.47 -13.27
N GLY A 6 -15.47 54.66 -14.31
CA GLY A 6 -14.92 55.07 -15.57
C GLY A 6 -14.60 53.94 -16.53
N GLU A 7 -15.56 53.61 -17.34
CA GLU A 7 -15.62 52.84 -18.57
C GLU A 7 -14.70 53.29 -19.69
N ARG A 8 -14.64 52.34 -20.65
CA ARG A 8 -14.45 52.37 -22.11
C ARG A 8 -13.09 51.93 -22.55
N GLY A 9 -12.93 50.87 -23.28
CA GLY A 9 -13.65 50.41 -24.48
C GLY A 9 -12.78 50.70 -25.72
N ASN A 10 -12.29 49.67 -26.37
CA ASN A 10 -12.17 49.68 -27.82
C ASN A 10 -11.91 48.30 -28.39
N GLU A 11 -12.95 47.81 -29.06
CA GLU A 11 -12.84 46.73 -30.03
C GLU A 11 -12.21 47.23 -31.32
N LYS A 12 -11.50 46.29 -32.01
CA LYS A 12 -11.55 45.98 -33.48
C LYS A 12 -10.19 45.55 -34.00
N PRO A 13 -10.11 44.79 -35.09
CA PRO A 13 -10.90 43.66 -35.58
C PRO A 13 -10.09 42.42 -35.98
N LEU A 14 -10.79 41.29 -36.00
CA LEU A 14 -10.44 40.11 -36.79
C LEU A 14 -10.36 40.47 -38.29
N PHE A 15 -9.39 39.94 -38.94
CA PHE A 15 -9.31 39.52 -40.35
C PHE A 15 -7.88 39.72 -40.88
N TRP A 16 -7.32 38.64 -41.36
CA TRP A 16 -6.12 38.37 -42.13
C TRP A 16 -5.11 37.45 -41.42
N ASN A 17 -5.35 36.16 -41.66
CA ASN A 17 -4.28 35.15 -41.84
C ASN A 17 -4.89 33.75 -42.01
N LEU A 18 -5.66 33.56 -43.07
CA LEU A 18 -6.19 32.26 -43.53
C LEU A 18 -5.68 31.97 -44.97
N ALA A 19 -4.38 32.05 -45.19
CA ALA A 19 -3.81 31.69 -46.50
C ALA A 19 -2.43 31.06 -46.47
N TYR A 20 -1.76 30.92 -45.33
CA TYR A 20 -0.44 30.29 -45.26
C TYR A 20 -0.36 29.01 -44.43
N GLY A 21 -1.44 28.58 -43.83
CA GLY A 21 -1.49 27.37 -43.01
C GLY A 21 -1.67 26.05 -43.77
N SER A 22 -2.19 26.10 -45.00
CA SER A 22 -2.56 24.88 -45.73
C SER A 22 -1.45 24.23 -46.55
N ALA A 23 -0.35 24.90 -46.80
CA ALA A 23 0.75 24.36 -47.59
C ALA A 23 1.81 23.60 -46.75
N ILE A 24 1.90 23.88 -45.46
CA ILE A 24 2.88 23.21 -44.57
C ILE A 24 2.33 21.88 -44.03
N LEU A 25 1.02 21.77 -43.82
CA LEU A 25 0.39 20.52 -43.34
C LEU A 25 0.36 19.42 -44.42
N PHE A 26 0.35 19.76 -45.70
CA PHE A 26 0.41 18.77 -46.80
C PHE A 26 1.82 18.20 -47.00
N SER A 27 2.85 18.95 -46.69
CA SER A 27 4.26 18.50 -46.82
C SER A 27 4.68 17.59 -45.67
N ILE A 28 4.09 17.71 -44.49
CA ILE A 28 4.38 16.85 -43.33
C ILE A 28 3.62 15.51 -43.47
N ALA A 29 2.41 15.49 -44.00
CA ALA A 29 1.66 14.27 -44.26
C ALA A 29 2.28 13.36 -45.33
N LEU A 30 3.03 13.92 -46.30
CA LEU A 30 3.68 13.14 -47.36
C LEU A 30 5.04 12.54 -46.93
N VAL A 31 5.68 13.10 -45.91
CA VAL A 31 6.95 12.56 -45.35
C VAL A 31 6.65 11.39 -44.37
N TYR A 32 5.50 11.42 -43.69
CA TYR A 32 5.09 10.31 -42.80
C TYR A 32 4.58 9.08 -43.54
N SER A 33 4.19 9.16 -44.79
CA SER A 33 3.72 8.02 -45.59
C SER A 33 4.81 7.25 -46.34
N LEU A 34 6.07 7.67 -46.25
CA LEU A 34 7.20 7.04 -46.95
C LEU A 34 8.30 6.49 -46.04
N LEU A 35 8.11 6.50 -44.73
CA LEU A 35 9.00 5.78 -43.81
C LEU A 35 8.46 4.37 -43.64
N PRO A 36 9.26 3.34 -43.87
CA PRO A 36 8.79 1.98 -43.68
C PRO A 36 8.48 1.75 -42.20
N HIS A 37 7.28 1.23 -41.91
CA HIS A 37 6.78 0.85 -40.59
C HIS A 37 7.56 -0.29 -39.91
N THR A 38 8.85 -0.43 -40.15
CA THR A 38 9.67 -1.56 -39.70
C THR A 38 10.73 -1.21 -38.66
N LEU A 39 10.75 0.00 -38.09
CA LEU A 39 11.79 0.38 -37.13
C LEU A 39 11.31 0.83 -35.74
N LEU A 40 10.02 0.71 -35.42
CA LEU A 40 9.51 1.00 -34.07
C LEU A 40 8.80 -0.19 -33.40
N ALA A 41 8.94 -1.40 -33.97
CA ALA A 41 8.26 -2.60 -33.45
C ALA A 41 9.19 -3.65 -32.81
N SER A 42 10.44 -3.32 -32.45
CA SER A 42 11.40 -4.33 -32.03
C SER A 42 11.90 -4.26 -30.58
N GLU A 43 11.22 -3.54 -29.68
CA GLU A 43 11.43 -3.71 -28.24
C GLU A 43 10.14 -4.03 -27.47
N PHE A 44 9.10 -4.49 -28.17
CA PHE A 44 8.01 -5.18 -27.51
C PHE A 44 8.51 -6.55 -27.08
N ILE A 45 8.58 -6.77 -25.79
CA ILE A 45 8.76 -8.07 -25.14
C ILE A 45 7.88 -9.09 -25.88
N PRO A 46 8.44 -10.20 -26.37
CA PRO A 46 7.60 -11.25 -26.96
C PRO A 46 6.57 -11.67 -25.92
N THR A 47 5.30 -11.60 -26.27
CA THR A 47 4.17 -12.04 -25.45
C THR A 47 4.18 -13.55 -25.17
N SER A 48 5.23 -14.26 -25.54
CA SER A 48 5.37 -15.72 -25.38
C SER A 48 6.04 -16.16 -24.08
N SER A 49 6.35 -15.24 -23.14
CA SER A 49 6.89 -15.63 -21.83
C SER A 49 6.24 -14.86 -20.66
N LEU A 50 5.03 -14.33 -20.84
CA LEU A 50 4.16 -14.08 -19.71
C LEU A 50 3.73 -15.45 -19.19
N ASP A 51 4.50 -15.94 -18.23
CA ASP A 51 4.28 -17.21 -17.58
C ASP A 51 2.79 -17.38 -17.28
N THR A 52 2.25 -18.46 -17.83
CA THR A 52 1.06 -19.11 -17.26
C THR A 52 1.25 -19.03 -15.76
N PRO A 53 0.26 -18.56 -14.96
CA PRO A 53 0.39 -18.57 -13.52
C PRO A 53 0.80 -19.98 -13.16
N THR A 54 2.07 -20.15 -12.81
CA THR A 54 2.53 -21.40 -12.24
C THR A 54 1.65 -21.55 -11.03
N GLN A 55 0.70 -22.48 -11.09
CA GLN A 55 0.04 -22.95 -9.89
C GLN A 55 1.19 -23.32 -8.97
N ILE A 56 1.45 -22.50 -8.00
CA ILE A 56 2.34 -22.87 -6.90
C ILE A 56 1.72 -24.15 -6.37
N PRO A 57 2.45 -25.28 -6.42
CA PRO A 57 1.90 -26.51 -5.88
C PRO A 57 1.44 -26.15 -4.46
N SER A 58 0.22 -26.50 -4.13
CA SER A 58 -0.41 -26.29 -2.81
C SER A 58 0.23 -27.18 -1.73
N THR A 59 1.53 -27.34 -1.78
CA THR A 59 2.37 -27.99 -0.79
C THR A 59 3.29 -26.99 -0.12
N GLU A 60 2.82 -25.79 0.19
CA GLU A 60 3.22 -25.25 1.46
C GLU A 60 2.47 -26.05 2.52
N THR A 61 3.03 -27.18 2.90
CA THR A 61 2.90 -27.65 4.26
C THR A 61 3.23 -26.44 5.10
N THR A 62 2.19 -25.80 5.64
CA THR A 62 2.32 -24.90 6.78
C THR A 62 2.99 -25.73 7.86
N ASN A 63 4.32 -25.76 7.84
CA ASN A 63 5.03 -26.14 9.02
C ASN A 63 4.54 -25.17 10.10
N PRO A 64 3.89 -25.67 11.16
CA PRO A 64 3.53 -24.80 12.26
C PRO A 64 4.83 -24.08 12.63
N ILE A 65 4.79 -22.77 12.78
CA ILE A 65 5.89 -22.03 13.38
C ILE A 65 5.90 -22.50 14.83
N PRO A 66 6.69 -23.50 15.18
CA PRO A 66 6.78 -23.96 16.54
C PRO A 66 8.10 -23.44 17.04
N SER A 67 8.08 -22.66 17.93
CA SER A 67 9.04 -22.38 18.95
C SER A 67 9.06 -20.88 19.27
N ASN A 68 9.03 -20.59 20.53
CA ASN A 68 9.22 -19.28 21.11
C ASN A 68 10.64 -18.74 20.90
N THR A 69 11.36 -19.27 19.91
CA THR A 69 12.74 -18.89 19.57
C THR A 69 12.78 -18.19 18.22
N PRO A 70 13.37 -16.98 18.13
CA PRO A 70 13.57 -16.30 16.86
C PRO A 70 14.43 -17.14 15.93
N LEU A 71 14.16 -17.08 14.60
CA LEU A 71 14.95 -17.81 13.61
C LEU A 71 16.39 -17.28 13.51
N CYS A 72 16.62 -16.02 13.85
CA CYS A 72 17.95 -15.42 13.89
C CYS A 72 18.28 -14.93 15.30
N ASP A 73 19.24 -15.56 15.94
CA ASP A 73 19.81 -15.10 17.21
C ASP A 73 20.99 -14.16 16.96
N VAL A 74 20.68 -12.95 16.51
CA VAL A 74 21.69 -11.90 16.31
C VAL A 74 22.05 -11.17 17.61
N TRP A 75 21.25 -11.37 18.65
CA TRP A 75 21.38 -10.66 19.94
C TRP A 75 22.55 -11.18 20.79
N SER A 76 22.85 -12.46 20.72
CA SER A 76 23.97 -13.06 21.47
C SER A 76 25.32 -12.41 21.14
N ASN A 77 25.46 -11.81 19.96
CA ASN A 77 26.67 -11.08 19.57
C ASN A 77 26.80 -9.70 20.25
N TYR A 78 25.70 -9.12 20.69
CA TYR A 78 25.66 -7.78 21.32
C TYR A 78 25.48 -7.84 22.83
N ASP A 79 24.71 -8.80 23.31
CA ASP A 79 24.49 -9.06 24.74
C ASP A 79 24.27 -10.57 24.97
N PRO A 80 25.33 -11.33 25.34
CA PRO A 80 25.20 -12.76 25.56
C PRO A 80 24.21 -13.16 26.65
N THR A 81 23.83 -12.21 27.52
CA THR A 81 22.85 -12.42 28.59
C THR A 81 21.41 -12.21 28.14
N TRP A 82 21.22 -11.55 27.01
CA TRP A 82 19.89 -11.25 26.49
C TRP A 82 19.42 -12.30 25.47
N ARG A 83 18.71 -13.27 25.97
CA ARG A 83 17.99 -14.22 25.11
C ARG A 83 16.54 -13.77 24.99
N ARG A 84 16.17 -13.35 23.78
CA ARG A 84 14.79 -13.02 23.49
C ARG A 84 13.94 -14.30 23.39
N GLN A 85 12.76 -14.24 24.00
CA GLN A 85 11.66 -15.17 23.71
C GLN A 85 10.61 -14.41 22.89
N ILE A 86 10.04 -15.06 21.89
CA ILE A 86 8.88 -14.51 21.19
C ILE A 86 7.71 -14.56 22.17
N PRO A 87 7.05 -13.42 22.46
CA PRO A 87 5.95 -13.41 23.39
C PRO A 87 4.82 -14.35 22.96
N LEU A 88 4.24 -15.07 23.91
CA LEU A 88 3.06 -15.87 23.66
C LEU A 88 1.85 -14.97 23.50
N ALA A 89 1.02 -15.28 22.50
CA ALA A 89 -0.27 -14.65 22.37
C ALA A 89 -1.22 -15.20 23.44
N LEU A 90 -2.01 -14.32 24.03
CA LEU A 90 -3.08 -14.64 24.98
C LEU A 90 -4.43 -14.58 24.26
N PRO A 91 -5.49 -15.25 24.76
CA PRO A 91 -6.82 -15.02 24.24
C PRO A 91 -7.15 -13.53 24.28
N ALA A 92 -7.69 -13.01 23.18
CA ALA A 92 -8.12 -11.62 23.11
C ALA A 92 -9.27 -11.36 24.09
N ASN A 93 -9.28 -10.18 24.69
CA ASN A 93 -10.39 -9.71 25.51
C ASN A 93 -11.31 -8.81 24.68
N ASP A 94 -12.39 -9.36 24.16
CA ASP A 94 -13.34 -8.64 23.31
C ASP A 94 -13.99 -7.43 23.99
N SER A 95 -14.04 -7.41 25.33
CA SER A 95 -14.60 -6.28 26.07
C SER A 95 -13.69 -5.03 26.05
N ALA A 96 -12.44 -5.16 25.60
CA ALA A 96 -11.50 -4.04 25.48
C ALA A 96 -11.76 -3.18 24.22
N LEU A 97 -12.61 -3.64 23.30
CA LEU A 97 -12.89 -2.93 22.04
C LEU A 97 -14.28 -2.30 22.07
N PRO A 98 -14.47 -1.16 21.38
CA PRO A 98 -15.79 -0.58 21.18
C PRO A 98 -16.76 -1.59 20.55
N PRO A 99 -18.03 -1.61 20.94
CA PRO A 99 -19.00 -2.61 20.48
C PRO A 99 -19.36 -2.49 19.00
N THR A 100 -19.22 -1.29 18.43
CA THR A 100 -19.53 -1.06 17.02
C THR A 100 -18.28 -1.28 16.17
N ARG A 101 -18.37 -2.22 15.23
CA ARG A 101 -17.23 -2.63 14.40
C ARG A 101 -17.64 -2.91 12.96
N LEU A 102 -16.75 -2.59 12.03
CA LEU A 102 -16.71 -3.12 10.66
C LEU A 102 -15.61 -4.15 10.54
N GLY A 103 -15.68 -4.94 9.49
CA GLY A 103 -14.62 -5.87 9.10
C GLY A 103 -14.73 -7.25 9.73
N ASP A 104 -13.85 -8.13 9.30
CA ASP A 104 -13.80 -9.54 9.68
C ASP A 104 -12.54 -9.79 10.53
N PRO A 105 -12.68 -10.22 11.79
CA PRO A 105 -11.54 -10.53 12.64
C PRO A 105 -10.61 -11.59 12.02
N GLU A 106 -11.12 -12.53 11.24
CA GLU A 106 -10.32 -13.60 10.62
C GLU A 106 -9.28 -13.06 9.63
N VAL A 107 -9.42 -11.82 9.14
CA VAL A 107 -8.47 -11.20 8.23
C VAL A 107 -7.09 -11.03 8.85
N MET A 108 -7.03 -10.68 10.13
CA MET A 108 -5.79 -10.41 10.88
C MET A 108 -5.55 -11.38 12.04
N ASN A 109 -6.51 -12.21 12.38
CA ASN A 109 -6.48 -13.14 13.51
C ASN A 109 -7.00 -14.51 13.08
N ARG A 110 -6.50 -15.04 11.99
CA ARG A 110 -6.95 -16.31 11.41
C ARG A 110 -6.76 -17.50 12.34
N ASP A 111 -5.72 -17.46 13.14
CA ASP A 111 -5.50 -18.42 14.22
C ASP A 111 -5.81 -17.73 15.55
N ALA A 112 -6.80 -18.23 16.28
CA ALA A 112 -7.13 -17.75 17.62
C ALA A 112 -5.93 -17.82 18.59
N ALA A 113 -4.94 -18.66 18.31
CA ALA A 113 -3.64 -18.67 18.99
C ALA A 113 -2.79 -17.42 18.72
N HIS A 114 -3.11 -16.65 17.69
CA HIS A 114 -2.48 -15.36 17.37
C HIS A 114 -3.13 -14.18 18.11
N GLY A 115 -3.96 -14.41 19.12
CA GLY A 115 -4.69 -13.41 19.89
C GLY A 115 -3.86 -12.20 20.32
N CYS A 116 -4.10 -11.70 21.49
CA CYS A 116 -3.37 -10.55 21.99
C CYS A 116 -1.94 -10.87 22.42
N VAL A 117 -0.99 -10.03 22.04
CA VAL A 117 0.36 -9.99 22.65
C VAL A 117 0.44 -8.74 23.53
N PRO A 118 0.60 -8.87 24.87
CA PRO A 118 0.65 -7.71 25.76
C PRO A 118 1.74 -6.72 25.36
N ALA A 119 1.40 -5.43 25.38
CA ALA A 119 2.34 -4.38 24.98
C ALA A 119 3.63 -4.38 25.78
N ALA A 120 3.56 -4.64 27.09
CA ALA A 120 4.74 -4.71 27.95
C ALA A 120 5.73 -5.79 27.55
N GLU A 121 5.23 -6.95 27.11
CA GLU A 121 6.06 -8.08 26.65
C GLU A 121 6.59 -7.86 25.23
N ARG A 122 5.79 -7.20 24.37
CA ARG A 122 6.09 -6.97 22.98
C ARG A 122 7.01 -5.78 22.75
N LEU A 123 6.68 -4.63 23.32
CA LEU A 123 7.37 -3.35 23.10
C LEU A 123 8.42 -3.05 24.19
N GLY A 124 8.15 -3.50 25.42
CA GLY A 124 9.00 -3.23 26.57
C GLY A 124 10.46 -3.63 26.38
N PRO A 125 10.78 -4.84 25.89
CA PRO A 125 12.16 -5.28 25.67
C PRO A 125 12.97 -4.40 24.71
N PHE A 126 12.30 -3.59 23.89
CA PHE A 126 12.90 -2.68 22.92
C PHE A 126 13.03 -1.23 23.41
N GLY A 127 12.75 -0.99 24.69
CA GLY A 127 12.90 0.32 25.32
C GLY A 127 11.67 1.20 25.29
N HIS A 128 10.47 0.64 25.04
CA HIS A 128 9.21 1.37 25.19
C HIS A 128 8.93 1.70 26.66
N SER A 129 8.21 2.79 26.91
CA SER A 129 7.88 3.27 28.26
C SER A 129 7.07 2.28 29.10
N VAL A 130 6.34 1.35 28.48
CA VAL A 130 5.62 0.25 29.17
C VAL A 130 6.55 -0.81 29.74
N GLY A 131 7.81 -0.84 29.32
CA GLY A 131 8.80 -1.81 29.79
C GLY A 131 9.60 -1.34 30.98
N ARG A 132 10.52 -2.20 31.42
CA ARG A 132 11.48 -1.90 32.47
C ARG A 132 12.44 -0.79 32.01
N SER A 133 12.89 0.04 32.94
CA SER A 133 13.78 1.18 32.66
C SER A 133 15.15 0.74 32.10
N ASP A 134 15.68 -0.42 32.55
CA ASP A 134 16.96 -0.95 32.08
C ASP A 134 16.99 -1.27 30.58
N PHE A 135 15.84 -1.57 29.96
CA PHE A 135 15.76 -1.73 28.51
C PHE A 135 15.89 -0.41 27.74
N ARG A 136 15.48 0.71 28.35
CA ARG A 136 15.62 2.05 27.73
C ARG A 136 17.08 2.50 27.68
N ASP A 137 17.85 2.15 28.70
CA ASP A 137 19.22 2.57 28.89
C ASP A 137 20.25 1.72 28.12
N ARG A 138 19.80 0.74 27.34
CA ARG A 138 20.67 -0.05 26.48
C ARG A 138 21.32 0.80 25.38
N PRO A 139 22.53 0.45 24.93
CA PRO A 139 23.25 1.22 23.90
C PRO A 139 22.69 0.94 22.48
N TRP A 140 21.41 1.24 22.26
CA TRP A 140 20.71 1.01 21.01
C TRP A 140 21.40 1.65 19.80
N SER A 141 22.04 2.82 20.00
CA SER A 141 22.75 3.54 18.94
C SER A 141 23.94 2.77 18.35
N THR A 142 24.45 1.74 19.05
CA THR A 142 25.53 0.89 18.53
C THR A 142 25.03 -0.14 17.52
N LEU A 143 23.72 -0.41 17.47
CA LEU A 143 23.15 -1.36 16.53
C LEU A 143 23.04 -0.76 15.13
N ARG A 144 22.97 -1.63 14.16
CA ARG A 144 22.70 -1.33 12.74
C ARG A 144 21.60 -2.27 12.27
N TRP A 145 20.36 -1.76 12.34
CA TRP A 145 19.17 -2.60 12.09
C TRP A 145 19.10 -3.13 10.66
N GLY A 146 19.57 -2.36 9.67
CA GLY A 146 19.65 -2.83 8.29
C GLY A 146 20.64 -3.98 8.11
N GLU A 147 21.81 -3.89 8.76
CA GLU A 147 22.81 -4.95 8.76
C GLU A 147 22.27 -6.23 9.41
N LEU A 148 21.66 -6.11 10.59
CA LEU A 148 21.09 -7.24 11.33
C LEU A 148 20.04 -7.99 10.50
N GLN A 149 19.09 -7.26 9.90
CA GLN A 149 18.06 -7.85 9.03
C GLN A 149 18.65 -8.55 7.80
N SER A 150 19.61 -7.91 7.14
CA SER A 150 20.23 -8.44 5.92
C SER A 150 21.10 -9.66 6.22
N LYS A 151 21.79 -9.67 7.35
CA LYS A 151 22.59 -10.81 7.82
C LYS A 151 21.68 -12.00 8.11
N CYS A 152 20.57 -11.79 8.83
CA CYS A 152 19.58 -12.82 9.10
C CYS A 152 19.06 -13.47 7.80
N ALA A 153 18.61 -12.66 6.85
CA ALA A 153 18.11 -13.16 5.57
C ALA A 153 19.17 -13.97 4.80
N TYR A 154 20.42 -13.52 4.83
CA TYR A 154 21.52 -14.24 4.19
C TYR A 154 21.80 -15.60 4.84
N GLU A 155 21.87 -15.65 6.17
CA GLU A 155 22.14 -16.88 6.92
C GLU A 155 21.05 -17.94 6.69
N GLN A 156 19.79 -17.53 6.67
CA GLN A 156 18.66 -18.42 6.39
C GLN A 156 18.68 -18.95 4.95
N GLN A 157 19.01 -18.09 3.98
CA GLN A 157 19.11 -18.50 2.58
C GLN A 157 20.27 -19.50 2.38
N GLN A 158 21.41 -19.29 3.05
CA GLN A 158 22.53 -20.23 3.02
C GLN A 158 22.17 -21.60 3.58
N GLN A 159 21.37 -21.64 4.65
CA GLN A 159 20.91 -22.88 5.26
C GLN A 159 19.93 -23.64 4.36
N SER A 160 19.09 -22.93 3.59
CA SER A 160 18.04 -23.55 2.79
C SER A 160 18.52 -24.14 1.47
N ASP A 161 19.39 -23.47 0.72
CA ASP A 161 19.78 -23.87 -0.63
C ASP A 161 21.28 -23.93 -0.90
N GLY A 162 22.11 -23.57 0.08
CA GLY A 162 23.57 -23.52 -0.04
C GLY A 162 24.09 -22.49 -1.05
N LYS A 163 23.22 -21.70 -1.65
CA LYS A 163 23.51 -20.74 -2.72
C LYS A 163 23.27 -19.29 -2.32
N GLY A 164 23.11 -19.02 -1.03
CA GLY A 164 22.88 -17.67 -0.54
C GLY A 164 23.87 -16.68 -1.15
N LYS A 165 23.39 -15.57 -1.66
CA LYS A 165 24.23 -14.49 -2.15
C LYS A 165 24.97 -13.86 -0.98
N PRO A 166 26.24 -13.46 -1.14
CA PRO A 166 26.96 -12.76 -0.08
C PRO A 166 26.16 -11.57 0.44
N TYR A 167 26.22 -11.38 1.77
CA TYR A 167 25.65 -10.22 2.41
C TYR A 167 26.11 -8.94 1.67
N ARG A 168 25.17 -8.14 1.26
CA ARG A 168 25.41 -6.79 0.78
C ARG A 168 24.87 -5.82 1.82
N ALA A 169 25.75 -4.92 2.28
CA ALA A 169 25.29 -3.78 3.07
C ALA A 169 24.14 -3.10 2.33
N MET A 170 23.09 -2.76 3.08
CA MET A 170 21.93 -2.08 2.51
C MET A 170 22.36 -0.73 1.94
N LYS A 171 21.91 -0.42 0.74
CA LYS A 171 22.19 0.88 0.13
C LYS A 171 21.24 1.91 0.74
N SER A 172 21.79 2.94 1.35
CA SER A 172 21.02 4.07 1.87
C SER A 172 20.52 5.02 0.77
N ARG A 173 20.81 4.70 -0.48
CA ARG A 173 20.53 5.54 -1.64
C ARG A 173 19.74 4.78 -2.69
N LEU A 174 18.63 5.35 -3.14
CA LEU A 174 17.89 4.82 -4.28
C LEU A 174 18.71 4.94 -5.57
N GLN A 175 18.61 3.94 -6.43
CA GLN A 175 19.31 3.92 -7.71
C GLN A 175 18.69 4.93 -8.67
N ARG A 176 19.53 5.62 -9.44
CA ARG A 176 19.06 6.38 -10.61
C ARG A 176 18.74 5.40 -11.75
N PHE A 177 17.65 5.66 -12.44
CA PHE A 177 17.36 4.99 -13.69
C PHE A 177 17.99 5.77 -14.84
N HIS A 178 19.16 5.35 -15.27
CA HIS A 178 19.79 5.86 -16.47
C HIS A 178 19.74 4.74 -17.51
N GLY A 179 18.70 4.63 -18.30
CA GLY A 179 18.52 3.72 -19.43
C GLY A 179 19.64 2.72 -19.74
N GLY A 180 19.94 1.78 -18.86
CA GLY A 180 21.01 0.79 -19.02
C GLY A 180 22.18 0.85 -18.03
N VAL A 181 22.18 1.75 -17.05
CA VAL A 181 23.33 1.90 -16.12
C VAL A 181 23.53 0.70 -15.19
N ASP A 182 22.48 -0.04 -14.87
CA ASP A 182 22.59 -1.33 -14.16
C ASP A 182 21.70 -2.38 -14.82
N GLU A 183 22.20 -2.97 -15.88
CA GLU A 183 21.50 -4.02 -16.62
C GLU A 183 21.14 -5.23 -15.72
N ASN A 184 21.92 -5.51 -14.68
CA ASN A 184 21.60 -6.62 -13.76
C ASN A 184 20.37 -6.31 -12.92
N LEU A 185 20.23 -5.07 -12.40
CA LEU A 185 19.04 -4.65 -11.67
C LEU A 185 17.83 -4.57 -12.59
N LYS A 186 18.01 -4.01 -13.79
CA LYS A 186 16.94 -3.93 -14.80
C LYS A 186 16.44 -5.33 -15.16
N ASN A 187 17.35 -6.26 -15.48
CA ASN A 187 17.00 -7.62 -15.83
C ASN A 187 16.34 -8.34 -14.65
N ALA A 188 16.86 -8.22 -13.42
CA ALA A 188 16.25 -8.81 -12.24
C ALA A 188 14.84 -8.24 -11.96
N TRP A 189 14.64 -6.94 -12.20
CA TRP A 189 13.34 -6.30 -12.05
C TRP A 189 12.33 -6.74 -13.12
N LEU A 190 12.81 -7.01 -14.34
CA LEU A 190 12.00 -7.50 -15.46
C LEU A 190 11.74 -9.01 -15.42
N ASP A 191 12.68 -9.79 -14.88
CA ASP A 191 12.71 -11.26 -14.93
C ASP A 191 11.53 -11.94 -14.22
N GLY A 192 10.85 -11.24 -13.32
CA GLY A 192 9.67 -11.79 -12.64
C GLY A 192 9.95 -12.96 -11.69
N LYS A 193 11.23 -13.33 -11.45
CA LYS A 193 11.58 -14.44 -10.56
C LYS A 193 11.05 -14.20 -9.15
N VAL A 194 10.27 -15.16 -8.67
CA VAL A 194 9.72 -15.14 -7.31
C VAL A 194 10.82 -15.48 -6.31
N THR A 195 10.95 -14.67 -5.27
CA THR A 195 11.97 -14.82 -4.23
C THR A 195 11.40 -15.26 -2.89
N GLY A 196 10.08 -15.12 -2.71
CA GLY A 196 9.37 -15.35 -1.46
C GLY A 196 9.57 -14.26 -0.41
N ARG A 197 10.23 -13.13 -0.77
CA ARG A 197 10.55 -12.05 0.16
C ARG A 197 9.65 -10.84 -0.04
N THR A 198 9.34 -10.17 1.07
CA THR A 198 8.48 -8.98 1.10
C THR A 198 9.19 -7.84 1.84
N ALA A 199 9.23 -6.65 1.24
CA ALA A 199 9.65 -5.45 1.95
C ALA A 199 8.49 -4.85 2.74
N VAL A 200 8.79 -4.27 3.90
CA VAL A 200 7.89 -3.40 4.65
C VAL A 200 8.51 -2.02 4.68
N VAL A 201 7.86 -1.04 4.08
CA VAL A 201 8.36 0.31 3.91
C VAL A 201 7.51 1.26 4.75
N LEU A 202 8.11 1.88 5.75
CA LEU A 202 7.49 2.96 6.51
C LEU A 202 7.84 4.30 5.86
N ARG A 203 6.81 5.04 5.45
CA ARG A 203 6.96 6.38 4.87
C ARG A 203 7.05 7.43 5.98
N THR A 204 8.07 8.26 5.89
CA THR A 204 8.32 9.35 6.84
C THR A 204 8.92 10.56 6.12
N TRP A 205 9.32 11.59 6.84
CA TRP A 205 9.94 12.79 6.27
C TRP A 205 11.12 13.26 7.13
N ASN A 206 11.97 14.06 6.57
CA ASN A 206 13.25 14.46 7.16
C ASN A 206 13.15 15.37 8.41
N GLN A 207 11.95 15.80 8.78
CA GLN A 207 11.68 16.58 9.99
C GLN A 207 10.87 15.76 11.03
N PHE A 208 10.74 14.44 10.81
CA PHE A 208 10.04 13.59 11.74
C PHE A 208 10.83 13.43 13.04
N GLU A 209 10.16 13.66 14.17
CA GLU A 209 10.77 13.52 15.51
C GLU A 209 10.59 12.08 16.00
N TYR A 210 11.70 11.38 16.21
CA TYR A 210 11.72 10.01 16.72
C TYR A 210 11.75 10.00 18.24
N THR A 211 10.59 9.87 18.88
CA THR A 211 10.49 9.71 20.34
C THR A 211 11.10 8.39 20.81
N GLY A 212 11.21 8.20 22.13
CA GLY A 212 11.67 6.94 22.72
C GLY A 212 10.78 5.76 22.33
N ASN A 213 9.46 5.96 22.39
CA ASN A 213 8.47 4.95 22.08
C ASN A 213 8.43 4.61 20.58
N GLN A 214 8.56 5.61 19.70
CA GLN A 214 8.66 5.38 18.27
C GLN A 214 9.91 4.60 17.87
N LYS A 215 11.05 4.88 18.50
CA LYS A 215 12.26 4.06 18.29
C LYS A 215 12.06 2.62 18.77
N ALA A 216 11.42 2.44 19.93
CA ALA A 216 11.08 1.10 20.43
C ALA A 216 10.11 0.36 19.47
N TRP A 217 9.13 1.05 18.92
CA TRP A 217 8.24 0.53 17.91
C TRP A 217 9.00 0.04 16.66
N LEU A 218 9.90 0.85 16.12
CA LEU A 218 10.73 0.47 14.95
C LEU A 218 11.61 -0.76 15.24
N ARG A 219 12.23 -0.83 16.42
CA ARG A 219 13.02 -1.99 16.86
C ARG A 219 12.16 -3.25 16.95
N THR A 220 10.95 -3.13 17.50
CA THR A 220 9.96 -4.21 17.56
C THR A 220 9.62 -4.70 16.16
N LEU A 221 9.25 -3.79 15.26
CA LEU A 221 8.93 -4.14 13.87
C LEU A 221 10.09 -4.82 13.13
N ALA A 222 11.30 -4.27 13.23
CA ALA A 222 12.47 -4.87 12.58
C ALA A 222 12.72 -6.30 13.09
N THR A 223 12.46 -6.53 14.37
CA THR A 223 12.63 -7.86 14.98
C THR A 223 11.53 -8.82 14.54
N GLU A 224 10.26 -8.45 14.72
CA GLU A 224 9.11 -9.30 14.36
C GLU A 224 9.10 -9.65 12.87
N LEU A 225 9.38 -8.65 12.03
CA LEU A 225 9.35 -8.80 10.58
C LEU A 225 10.54 -9.57 10.04
N ALA A 226 11.76 -9.21 10.43
CA ALA A 226 12.94 -9.79 9.81
C ALA A 226 13.59 -10.89 10.64
N LEU A 227 13.86 -10.64 11.93
CA LEU A 227 14.64 -11.60 12.71
C LEU A 227 13.85 -12.85 13.10
N ASP A 228 12.58 -12.66 13.44
CA ASP A 228 11.71 -13.79 13.81
C ASP A 228 11.29 -14.63 12.59
N THR A 229 11.30 -14.04 11.39
CA THR A 229 10.87 -14.73 10.15
C THR A 229 12.03 -15.22 9.28
N GLY A 230 13.28 -15.07 9.76
CA GLY A 230 14.45 -15.47 8.96
C GLY A 230 14.63 -14.64 7.68
N GLY A 231 14.18 -13.38 7.67
CA GLY A 231 14.31 -12.46 6.54
C GLY A 231 13.23 -12.62 5.46
N LYS A 232 12.12 -13.33 5.74
CA LYS A 232 10.94 -13.33 4.88
C LYS A 232 10.46 -11.89 4.64
N TYR A 233 10.43 -11.10 5.70
CA TYR A 233 10.20 -9.66 5.66
C TYR A 233 11.49 -8.89 5.91
N GLN A 234 11.53 -7.65 5.41
CA GLN A 234 12.59 -6.71 5.73
C GLN A 234 12.01 -5.30 5.83
N LEU A 235 12.35 -4.60 6.93
CA LEU A 235 11.86 -3.26 7.23
C LEU A 235 12.79 -2.18 6.65
N PHE A 236 12.20 -1.15 6.05
CA PHE A 236 12.86 0.02 5.52
C PHE A 236 12.18 1.30 5.97
N LEU A 237 12.94 2.38 6.11
CA LEU A 237 12.42 3.74 6.20
C LEU A 237 12.59 4.43 4.85
N LEU A 238 11.53 5.02 4.32
CA LEU A 238 11.53 5.81 3.10
C LEU A 238 11.23 7.26 3.45
N VAL A 239 12.28 8.08 3.45
CA VAL A 239 12.25 9.45 3.98
C VAL A 239 12.09 10.45 2.83
N ASP A 240 10.97 11.17 2.84
CA ASP A 240 10.72 12.32 1.98
C ASP A 240 11.50 13.54 2.50
N VAL A 241 12.48 13.98 1.73
CA VAL A 241 13.27 15.18 2.01
C VAL A 241 12.54 16.38 1.43
N LYS A 242 11.94 17.19 2.31
CA LYS A 242 11.03 18.29 1.94
C LYS A 242 11.70 19.39 1.10
N ASP A 243 13.01 19.53 1.17
CA ASP A 243 13.76 20.37 0.23
C ASP A 243 13.91 19.60 -1.09
N GLY A 244 13.01 19.88 -2.01
CA GLY A 244 12.93 19.23 -3.30
C GLY A 244 14.10 19.52 -4.24
N GLU A 245 14.92 20.53 -3.95
CA GLU A 245 16.04 20.95 -4.82
C GLU A 245 17.40 20.38 -4.38
N LEU A 246 17.49 19.76 -3.20
CA LEU A 246 18.73 19.16 -2.73
C LEU A 246 19.22 18.04 -3.65
N ASP A 247 20.52 18.03 -3.94
CA ASP A 247 21.12 16.93 -4.69
C ASP A 247 21.45 15.75 -3.78
N LEU A 248 20.50 14.83 -3.63
CA LEU A 248 20.70 13.60 -2.88
C LEU A 248 21.67 12.60 -3.55
N ASN A 249 22.20 12.92 -4.73
CA ASN A 249 23.25 12.13 -5.37
C ASN A 249 24.65 12.58 -4.98
N ASP A 250 24.80 13.79 -4.43
CA ASP A 250 26.04 14.20 -3.78
C ASP A 250 26.20 13.43 -2.45
N ASP A 251 27.33 12.74 -2.29
CA ASP A 251 27.59 11.88 -1.13
C ASP A 251 27.58 12.64 0.19
N LYS A 252 28.12 13.86 0.18
CA LYS A 252 28.17 14.71 1.36
C LYS A 252 26.78 15.18 1.77
N THR A 253 26.03 15.74 0.82
CA THR A 253 24.65 16.19 1.04
C THR A 253 23.77 15.05 1.54
N HIS A 254 23.86 13.88 0.90
CA HIS A 254 23.12 12.70 1.31
C HIS A 254 23.45 12.29 2.76
N ALA A 255 24.73 12.21 3.10
CA ALA A 255 25.17 11.83 4.45
C ALA A 255 24.70 12.84 5.51
N GLU A 256 24.82 14.15 5.22
CA GLU A 256 24.39 15.21 6.13
C GLU A 256 22.86 15.18 6.38
N VAL A 257 22.06 14.97 5.34
CA VAL A 257 20.61 14.85 5.48
C VAL A 257 20.24 13.62 6.28
N LEU A 258 20.84 12.47 5.96
CA LEU A 258 20.59 11.22 6.68
C LEU A 258 20.94 11.33 8.16
N GLU A 259 22.08 11.95 8.47
CA GLU A 259 22.53 12.14 9.85
C GLU A 259 21.60 13.03 10.67
N LYS A 260 21.11 14.11 10.06
CA LYS A 260 20.19 15.04 10.73
C LYS A 260 18.78 14.50 10.88
N SER A 261 18.34 13.63 9.98
CA SER A 261 16.94 13.22 9.87
C SER A 261 16.61 11.91 10.55
N VAL A 262 17.60 11.04 10.79
CA VAL A 262 17.34 9.66 11.23
C VAL A 262 18.29 9.25 12.37
N PRO A 263 17.76 8.63 13.44
CA PRO A 263 18.58 8.07 14.50
C PRO A 263 19.63 7.09 13.95
N GLU A 264 20.82 7.12 14.52
CA GLU A 264 22.00 6.37 14.03
C GLU A 264 21.72 4.90 13.77
N GLU A 265 20.99 4.26 14.68
CA GLU A 265 20.66 2.83 14.62
C GLU A 265 19.80 2.40 13.40
N PHE A 266 19.08 3.35 12.77
CA PHE A 266 18.19 3.09 11.63
C PHE A 266 18.71 3.62 10.29
N ARG A 267 19.85 4.33 10.27
CA ARG A 267 20.37 4.96 9.04
C ARG A 267 20.67 3.96 7.94
N ASP A 268 21.12 2.78 8.28
CA ASP A 268 21.49 1.73 7.34
C ASP A 268 20.28 0.97 6.72
N MET A 269 19.06 1.20 7.24
CA MET A 269 17.81 0.74 6.62
C MET A 269 16.96 1.88 6.04
N THR A 270 17.55 3.08 5.93
CA THR A 270 16.87 4.29 5.48
C THR A 270 17.25 4.64 4.06
N LEU A 271 16.26 5.07 3.28
CA LEU A 271 16.38 5.54 1.92
C LEU A 271 15.81 6.95 1.83
N LEU A 272 16.60 7.88 1.31
CA LEU A 272 16.17 9.27 1.09
C LEU A 272 15.67 9.46 -0.33
N TRP A 273 14.65 10.26 -0.49
CA TRP A 273 14.15 10.71 -1.79
C TRP A 273 13.59 12.13 -1.71
N ASN A 274 13.47 12.82 -2.83
CA ASN A 274 12.83 14.14 -2.95
C ASN A 274 12.23 14.35 -4.34
N GLU A 275 11.57 15.49 -4.55
CA GLU A 275 10.93 15.82 -5.82
C GLU A 275 11.91 15.85 -7.00
N LYS A 276 13.15 16.36 -6.81
CA LYS A 276 14.17 16.36 -7.86
C LYS A 276 14.50 14.97 -8.38
N MET A 277 14.71 14.02 -7.46
CA MET A 277 15.00 12.63 -7.82
C MET A 277 13.84 11.98 -8.60
N VAL A 278 12.61 12.12 -8.13
CA VAL A 278 11.46 11.50 -8.82
C VAL A 278 11.15 12.19 -10.14
N LYS A 279 11.38 13.49 -10.26
CA LYS A 279 11.28 14.23 -11.54
C LYS A 279 12.29 13.75 -12.58
N GLU A 280 13.53 13.50 -12.16
CA GLU A 280 14.56 12.92 -13.04
C GLU A 280 14.19 11.50 -13.50
N TRP A 281 13.53 10.73 -12.62
CA TRP A 281 13.07 9.38 -12.92
C TRP A 281 11.83 9.35 -13.82
N PHE A 282 10.88 10.27 -13.62
CA PHE A 282 9.59 10.36 -14.34
C PHE A 282 9.43 11.70 -15.08
N PRO A 283 10.29 12.00 -16.08
CA PRO A 283 10.36 13.35 -16.68
C PRO A 283 9.11 13.74 -17.47
N LYS A 284 8.25 12.79 -17.83
CA LYS A 284 7.00 13.07 -18.56
C LYS A 284 5.81 13.36 -17.64
N VAL A 285 5.93 13.02 -16.35
CA VAL A 285 4.91 13.35 -15.34
C VAL A 285 5.13 14.80 -14.89
N ASP A 286 4.06 15.56 -14.77
CA ASP A 286 4.10 16.99 -14.39
C ASP A 286 3.88 17.24 -12.89
N GLN A 287 3.60 16.20 -12.11
CA GLN A 287 3.36 16.26 -10.66
C GLN A 287 4.21 15.23 -9.91
N HIS A 288 5.00 15.70 -8.92
CA HIS A 288 5.92 14.84 -8.16
C HIS A 288 5.79 14.97 -6.63
N ARG A 289 4.90 15.84 -6.14
CA ARG A 289 4.70 16.01 -4.71
C ARG A 289 4.23 14.71 -4.07
N ALA A 290 4.80 14.36 -2.92
CA ALA A 290 4.49 13.15 -2.17
C ALA A 290 2.98 12.93 -1.95
N MET A 291 2.23 14.01 -1.69
CA MET A 291 0.77 13.95 -1.48
C MET A 291 0.03 13.35 -2.69
N HIS A 292 0.47 13.65 -3.92
CA HIS A 292 -0.20 13.16 -5.14
C HIS A 292 0.50 11.96 -5.78
N GLN A 293 1.81 11.75 -5.51
CA GLN A 293 2.65 10.78 -6.20
C GLN A 293 3.52 9.95 -5.25
N MET A 294 2.96 9.53 -4.11
CA MET A 294 3.72 8.74 -3.12
C MET A 294 4.28 7.43 -3.67
N TYR A 295 3.64 6.87 -4.70
CA TYR A 295 4.08 5.61 -5.31
C TYR A 295 5.32 5.77 -6.21
N GLN A 296 5.70 6.98 -6.63
CA GLN A 296 6.90 7.17 -7.45
C GLN A 296 8.17 6.72 -6.70
N ALA A 297 8.33 7.09 -5.45
CA ALA A 297 9.45 6.63 -4.63
C ALA A 297 9.45 5.10 -4.42
N LEU A 298 8.27 4.48 -4.28
CA LEU A 298 8.15 3.02 -4.17
C LEU A 298 8.47 2.28 -5.47
N GLN A 299 8.20 2.88 -6.62
CA GLN A 299 8.59 2.34 -7.92
C GLN A 299 10.12 2.31 -8.06
N ILE A 300 10.79 3.40 -7.65
CA ILE A 300 12.26 3.47 -7.61
C ILE A 300 12.82 2.46 -6.60
N PHE A 301 12.18 2.33 -5.43
CA PHE A 301 12.52 1.31 -4.44
C PHE A 301 12.45 -0.10 -5.03
N SER A 302 11.34 -0.44 -5.69
CA SER A 302 11.11 -1.75 -6.31
C SER A 302 12.18 -2.07 -7.37
N TYR A 303 12.60 -1.09 -8.15
CA TYR A 303 13.71 -1.24 -9.10
C TYR A 303 15.06 -1.45 -8.40
N THR A 304 15.32 -0.69 -7.35
CA THR A 304 16.58 -0.75 -6.59
C THR A 304 16.76 -2.08 -5.86
N PHE A 305 15.64 -2.66 -5.39
CA PHE A 305 15.58 -3.89 -4.63
C PHE A 305 14.67 -4.94 -5.30
N PRO A 306 15.06 -5.48 -6.46
CA PRO A 306 14.25 -6.44 -7.21
C PRO A 306 14.11 -7.80 -6.51
N ASP A 307 14.80 -7.99 -5.38
CA ASP A 307 14.71 -9.21 -4.56
C ASP A 307 13.41 -9.29 -3.73
N PHE A 308 12.58 -8.25 -3.74
CA PHE A 308 11.28 -8.29 -3.07
C PHE A 308 10.16 -8.46 -4.08
N ASP A 309 9.33 -9.49 -3.90
CA ASP A 309 8.18 -9.76 -4.77
C ASP A 309 7.03 -8.81 -4.49
N HIS A 310 6.88 -8.43 -3.21
CA HIS A 310 5.85 -7.54 -2.71
C HIS A 310 6.43 -6.49 -1.77
N ILE A 311 5.73 -5.37 -1.68
CA ILE A 311 6.08 -4.25 -0.82
C ILE A 311 4.83 -3.82 -0.05
N TRP A 312 4.83 -4.01 1.27
CA TRP A 312 3.92 -3.31 2.16
C TRP A 312 4.40 -1.89 2.36
N GLN A 313 3.50 -0.92 2.27
CA GLN A 313 3.80 0.45 2.69
C GLN A 313 2.84 0.91 3.78
N PHE A 314 3.38 1.57 4.79
CA PHE A 314 2.63 2.14 5.90
C PHE A 314 3.11 3.56 6.20
N GLU A 315 2.27 4.34 6.86
CA GLU A 315 2.64 5.63 7.44
C GLU A 315 3.26 5.45 8.83
N MET A 316 4.07 6.42 9.25
CA MET A 316 4.76 6.33 10.55
C MET A 316 3.83 6.39 11.76
N ASP A 317 2.62 6.89 11.59
CA ASP A 317 1.56 6.93 12.60
C ASP A 317 0.56 5.76 12.51
N ALA A 318 0.85 4.76 11.68
CA ALA A 318 0.16 3.49 11.71
C ALA A 318 0.69 2.60 12.86
N ARG A 319 -0.21 1.88 13.53
CA ARG A 319 0.14 0.92 14.59
C ARG A 319 -0.57 -0.41 14.39
N LEU A 320 0.15 -1.48 14.64
CA LEU A 320 -0.39 -2.84 14.73
C LEU A 320 -0.40 -3.28 16.19
N THR A 321 -1.54 -3.70 16.72
CA THR A 321 -1.65 -4.20 18.11
C THR A 321 -1.23 -5.66 18.23
N GLY A 322 -1.22 -6.43 17.13
CA GLY A 322 -0.71 -7.81 17.04
C GLY A 322 0.76 -7.88 16.64
N ASN A 323 1.32 -9.10 16.60
CA ASN A 323 2.63 -9.35 16.00
C ASN A 323 2.61 -9.02 14.51
N ALA A 324 3.49 -8.12 14.07
CA ALA A 324 3.44 -7.56 12.73
C ALA A 324 3.57 -8.63 11.63
N ALA A 325 4.51 -9.56 11.75
CA ALA A 325 4.72 -10.59 10.73
C ALA A 325 3.52 -11.52 10.61
N ARG A 326 2.99 -12.00 11.74
CA ARG A 326 1.81 -12.87 11.76
C ARG A 326 0.58 -12.19 11.18
N THR A 327 0.33 -10.96 11.59
CA THR A 327 -0.79 -10.15 11.07
C THR A 327 -0.69 -9.97 9.55
N LEU A 328 0.48 -9.65 9.02
CA LEU A 328 0.66 -9.49 7.57
C LEU A 328 0.59 -10.82 6.81
N ASP A 329 0.98 -11.93 7.43
CA ASP A 329 0.81 -13.28 6.88
C ASP A 329 -0.67 -13.68 6.82
N ASP A 330 -1.44 -13.41 7.87
CA ASP A 330 -2.87 -13.68 7.91
C ASP A 330 -3.61 -12.90 6.83
N VAL A 331 -3.37 -11.59 6.73
CA VAL A 331 -3.93 -10.73 5.66
C VAL A 331 -3.57 -11.27 4.28
N THR A 332 -2.32 -11.67 4.08
CA THR A 332 -1.85 -12.20 2.79
C THR A 332 -2.55 -13.52 2.45
N THR A 333 -2.64 -14.43 3.42
CA THR A 333 -3.27 -15.74 3.25
C THR A 333 -4.76 -15.60 2.97
N TRP A 334 -5.45 -14.76 3.76
CA TRP A 334 -6.86 -14.46 3.54
C TRP A 334 -7.10 -13.88 2.14
N SER A 335 -6.30 -12.89 1.73
CA SER A 335 -6.42 -12.26 0.42
C SER A 335 -6.10 -13.23 -0.75
N THR A 336 -5.16 -14.15 -0.55
CA THR A 336 -4.81 -15.19 -1.53
C THR A 336 -5.96 -16.17 -1.73
N SER A 337 -6.75 -16.46 -0.70
CA SER A 337 -7.92 -17.36 -0.78
C SER A 337 -9.12 -16.76 -1.54
N GLN A 338 -9.13 -15.45 -1.82
CA GLN A 338 -10.27 -14.81 -2.47
C GLN A 338 -10.34 -15.14 -3.97
N PRO A 339 -11.50 -15.62 -4.49
CA PRO A 339 -11.69 -15.81 -5.93
C PRO A 339 -11.84 -14.46 -6.63
N ARG A 340 -11.48 -14.40 -7.92
CA ARG A 340 -11.65 -13.19 -8.75
C ARG A 340 -13.10 -12.95 -9.18
N LYS A 341 -13.97 -13.97 -9.09
CA LYS A 341 -15.40 -13.81 -9.39
C LYS A 341 -16.00 -12.72 -8.51
N ASN A 342 -16.62 -11.72 -9.13
CA ASN A 342 -17.25 -10.56 -8.47
C ASN A 342 -16.35 -9.88 -7.40
N LEU A 343 -15.03 -9.95 -7.60
CA LEU A 343 -14.06 -9.46 -6.61
C LEU A 343 -14.09 -7.94 -6.52
N TRP A 344 -14.22 -7.23 -7.65
CA TRP A 344 -14.26 -5.77 -7.67
C TRP A 344 -15.52 -5.23 -7.00
N GLU A 345 -16.63 -5.95 -7.15
CA GLU A 345 -17.90 -5.62 -6.51
C GLU A 345 -17.82 -5.87 -4.98
N ARG A 346 -17.18 -6.95 -4.54
CA ARG A 346 -16.88 -7.18 -3.11
C ARG A 346 -15.94 -6.15 -2.54
N ASN A 347 -14.89 -5.83 -3.28
CA ASN A 347 -13.88 -4.84 -2.87
C ASN A 347 -14.46 -3.43 -2.67
N ALA A 348 -15.58 -3.11 -3.31
CA ALA A 348 -16.21 -1.80 -3.20
C ALA A 348 -17.11 -1.65 -1.97
N ARG A 349 -17.20 -2.66 -1.11
CA ARG A 349 -18.12 -2.67 0.04
C ARG A 349 -17.40 -3.01 1.34
N PHE A 350 -17.85 -2.38 2.41
CA PHE A 350 -17.50 -2.82 3.75
C PHE A 350 -18.20 -4.13 4.10
N TYR A 351 -17.55 -4.94 4.92
CA TYR A 351 -18.20 -6.06 5.58
C TYR A 351 -18.74 -5.59 6.93
N VAL A 352 -20.06 -5.71 7.12
CA VAL A 352 -20.75 -5.33 8.36
C VAL A 352 -21.06 -6.61 9.13
N PRO A 353 -20.34 -6.92 10.23
CA PRO A 353 -20.64 -8.06 11.09
C PRO A 353 -22.05 -7.95 11.66
N GLY A 354 -22.71 -9.07 11.86
CA GLY A 354 -24.09 -9.13 12.38
C GLY A 354 -25.18 -9.16 11.30
N LEU A 355 -24.93 -8.63 10.09
CA LEU A 355 -25.83 -8.86 8.94
C LEU A 355 -25.64 -10.25 8.33
N TRP A 356 -24.47 -10.83 8.50
CA TRP A 356 -24.06 -12.10 7.90
C TRP A 356 -23.45 -13.00 8.95
N SER A 357 -23.64 -14.32 8.83
CA SER A 357 -23.00 -15.27 9.75
C SER A 357 -21.45 -15.24 9.67
N ASP A 358 -20.92 -14.94 8.47
CA ASP A 358 -19.50 -14.92 8.16
C ASP A 358 -19.28 -14.21 6.82
N TYR A 359 -18.02 -13.93 6.47
CA TYR A 359 -17.67 -13.30 5.20
C TYR A 359 -18.06 -14.13 3.97
N ALA A 360 -18.09 -15.47 4.10
CA ALA A 360 -18.51 -16.33 2.99
C ALA A 360 -20.03 -16.19 2.73
N ALA A 361 -20.85 -16.00 3.76
CA ALA A 361 -22.28 -15.70 3.61
C ALA A 361 -22.49 -14.34 2.90
N PHE A 362 -21.75 -13.33 3.29
CA PHE A 362 -21.70 -12.02 2.61
C PHE A 362 -21.34 -12.17 1.13
N SER A 363 -20.29 -12.93 0.82
CA SER A 363 -19.85 -13.17 -0.55
C SER A 363 -20.91 -13.90 -1.38
N ARG A 364 -21.59 -14.92 -0.79
CA ARG A 364 -22.68 -15.64 -1.47
C ARG A 364 -23.90 -14.76 -1.72
N ALA A 365 -24.24 -13.89 -0.79
CA ALA A 365 -25.36 -12.95 -0.96
C ALA A 365 -25.09 -11.97 -2.09
N LEU A 366 -23.87 -11.41 -2.16
CA LEU A 366 -23.45 -10.59 -3.29
C LEU A 366 -23.51 -11.37 -4.61
N ASP A 367 -23.01 -12.59 -4.64
CA ASP A 367 -23.03 -13.42 -5.85
C ASP A 367 -24.47 -13.68 -6.33
N ALA A 368 -25.41 -13.88 -5.41
CA ALA A 368 -26.83 -14.06 -5.72
C ALA A 368 -27.47 -12.78 -6.28
N GLU A 369 -27.18 -11.64 -5.69
CA GLU A 369 -27.64 -10.33 -6.15
C GLU A 369 -27.12 -10.03 -7.57
N LEU A 370 -25.83 -10.27 -7.81
CA LEU A 370 -25.18 -10.01 -9.09
C LEU A 370 -25.51 -11.03 -10.18
N ALA A 371 -26.15 -12.15 -9.84
CA ALA A 371 -26.48 -13.19 -10.82
C ALA A 371 -27.31 -12.69 -12.01
N ASN A 372 -28.18 -11.69 -11.75
CA ASN A 372 -29.02 -11.05 -12.77
C ASN A 372 -28.34 -9.83 -13.45
N HIS A 373 -27.11 -9.52 -13.06
CA HIS A 373 -26.36 -8.33 -13.50
C HIS A 373 -24.97 -8.69 -14.06
N THR A 374 -24.85 -9.87 -14.68
CA THR A 374 -23.56 -10.44 -15.13
C THR A 374 -22.81 -9.55 -16.11
N ASP A 375 -23.51 -8.77 -16.93
CA ASP A 375 -22.90 -7.88 -17.92
C ASP A 375 -22.30 -6.61 -17.28
N SER A 376 -22.70 -6.28 -16.04
CA SER A 376 -22.16 -5.14 -15.29
C SER A 376 -21.01 -5.52 -14.37
N THR A 377 -20.70 -6.80 -14.21
CA THR A 377 -19.59 -7.28 -13.37
C THR A 377 -18.28 -7.34 -14.15
N THR A 378 -17.18 -7.03 -13.47
CA THR A 378 -15.84 -7.08 -14.06
C THR A 378 -15.19 -8.42 -13.77
N TRP A 379 -14.85 -9.17 -14.83
CA TRP A 379 -14.24 -10.51 -14.75
C TRP A 379 -12.76 -10.55 -15.14
N GLY A 380 -12.19 -9.47 -15.54
CA GLY A 380 -10.80 -9.29 -15.97
C GLY A 380 -10.52 -7.80 -16.06
N PRO A 381 -9.69 -7.36 -17.00
CA PRO A 381 -9.60 -5.93 -17.27
C PRO A 381 -10.95 -5.42 -17.80
N PRO A 382 -11.37 -4.20 -17.43
CA PRO A 382 -12.61 -3.65 -17.98
C PRO A 382 -12.52 -3.56 -19.51
N PRO A 383 -13.61 -3.80 -20.24
CA PRO A 383 -13.58 -3.86 -21.71
C PRO A 383 -12.98 -2.63 -22.38
N THR A 384 -13.13 -1.46 -21.75
CA THR A 384 -12.60 -0.19 -22.25
C THR A 384 -11.15 0.07 -21.85
N ALA A 385 -10.52 -0.78 -21.02
CA ALA A 385 -9.14 -0.57 -20.58
C ALA A 385 -8.17 -0.48 -21.77
N GLN A 386 -8.37 -1.29 -22.82
CA GLN A 386 -7.53 -1.30 -24.03
C GLN A 386 -7.54 0.03 -24.80
N ASN A 387 -8.49 0.93 -24.53
CA ASN A 387 -8.50 2.26 -25.12
C ASN A 387 -7.46 3.19 -24.47
N TYR A 388 -6.92 2.82 -23.33
CA TYR A 388 -6.03 3.63 -22.52
C TYR A 388 -4.65 3.00 -22.32
N ILE A 389 -4.61 1.69 -22.07
CA ILE A 389 -3.38 0.94 -21.81
C ILE A 389 -3.44 -0.45 -22.48
N THR A 390 -2.29 -1.08 -22.58
CA THR A 390 -2.22 -2.52 -22.91
C THR A 390 -2.33 -3.32 -21.61
N PRO A 391 -3.43 -4.10 -21.38
CA PRO A 391 -3.55 -4.90 -20.16
C PRO A 391 -2.40 -5.91 -20.00
N GLY A 392 -1.75 -5.91 -18.83
CA GLY A 392 -0.60 -6.79 -18.53
C GLY A 392 -0.93 -7.97 -17.63
N GLY A 393 -2.20 -8.16 -17.27
CA GLY A 393 -2.67 -9.29 -16.47
C GLY A 393 -3.06 -10.50 -17.29
N PRO A 394 -3.36 -11.64 -16.66
CA PRO A 394 -3.79 -12.84 -17.34
C PRO A 394 -5.16 -12.64 -18.01
N PRO A 395 -5.39 -13.22 -19.21
CA PRO A 395 -6.71 -13.18 -19.82
C PRO A 395 -7.72 -13.92 -18.93
N PRO A 396 -8.94 -13.40 -18.78
CA PRO A 396 -9.95 -14.06 -17.97
C PRO A 396 -10.37 -15.40 -18.60
N PRO A 397 -10.55 -16.46 -17.79
CA PRO A 397 -11.11 -17.72 -18.26
C PRO A 397 -12.61 -17.59 -18.51
N SER A 398 -13.25 -18.70 -18.90
CA SER A 398 -14.71 -18.75 -18.94
C SER A 398 -15.33 -18.33 -17.61
N ARG A 399 -16.41 -17.57 -17.64
CA ARG A 399 -17.18 -17.13 -16.44
C ARG A 399 -17.72 -18.29 -15.59
N SER A 400 -17.73 -19.52 -16.11
CA SER A 400 -18.04 -20.72 -15.35
C SER A 400 -16.94 -21.13 -14.36
N ASN A 401 -15.71 -20.63 -14.51
CA ASN A 401 -14.62 -20.91 -13.59
C ASN A 401 -14.70 -20.01 -12.34
N THR A 402 -15.56 -20.39 -11.41
CA THR A 402 -15.80 -19.62 -10.17
C THR A 402 -14.65 -19.67 -9.16
N THR A 403 -13.69 -20.56 -9.35
CA THR A 403 -12.51 -20.70 -8.47
C THR A 403 -11.27 -19.96 -8.99
N TRP A 404 -11.37 -19.31 -10.14
CA TRP A 404 -10.26 -18.53 -10.69
C TRP A 404 -9.76 -17.48 -9.70
N GLY A 405 -8.46 -17.47 -9.50
CA GLY A 405 -7.78 -16.57 -8.57
C GLY A 405 -7.62 -17.08 -7.14
N ILE A 406 -8.25 -18.21 -6.77
CA ILE A 406 -7.97 -18.87 -5.48
C ILE A 406 -6.54 -19.42 -5.54
N GLY A 407 -5.74 -19.11 -4.50
CA GLY A 407 -4.33 -19.46 -4.45
C GLY A 407 -3.41 -18.48 -5.20
N GLU A 408 -3.96 -17.53 -5.96
CA GLU A 408 -3.18 -16.49 -6.62
C GLU A 408 -2.84 -15.36 -5.63
N ALA A 409 -1.56 -15.06 -5.47
CA ALA A 409 -1.12 -13.93 -4.66
C ALA A 409 -1.62 -12.61 -5.29
N PRO A 410 -2.34 -11.75 -4.55
CA PRO A 410 -2.79 -10.47 -5.07
C PRO A 410 -1.64 -9.54 -5.45
N ASP A 411 -1.79 -8.79 -6.54
CA ASP A 411 -0.88 -7.72 -6.90
C ASP A 411 -1.08 -6.47 -6.03
N LEU A 412 -2.31 -6.29 -5.54
CA LEU A 412 -2.68 -5.21 -4.64
C LEU A 412 -3.50 -5.77 -3.47
N ILE A 413 -3.15 -5.38 -2.25
CA ILE A 413 -4.00 -5.51 -1.07
C ILE A 413 -4.19 -4.11 -0.48
N THR A 414 -5.44 -3.74 -0.21
CA THR A 414 -5.82 -2.49 0.45
C THR A 414 -6.51 -2.79 1.78
N PHE A 415 -6.50 -1.82 2.68
CA PHE A 415 -7.24 -1.86 3.95
C PHE A 415 -8.48 -0.96 3.95
N SER A 416 -8.77 -0.36 2.81
CA SER A 416 -9.99 0.41 2.55
C SER A 416 -10.67 -0.13 1.31
N PRO A 417 -12.01 -0.05 1.20
CA PRO A 417 -12.72 -0.45 0.00
C PRO A 417 -12.19 0.24 -1.25
N MET A 418 -12.16 -0.51 -2.35
CA MET A 418 -11.77 0.00 -3.67
C MET A 418 -13.01 0.37 -4.47
N ILE A 419 -13.41 1.62 -4.41
CA ILE A 419 -14.65 2.13 -5.05
C ILE A 419 -14.38 2.82 -6.40
N ASP A 420 -15.43 2.97 -7.20
CA ASP A 420 -15.41 3.91 -8.33
C ASP A 420 -15.62 5.34 -7.76
N PRO A 421 -14.67 6.26 -7.96
CA PRO A 421 -14.78 7.60 -7.40
C PRO A 421 -15.88 8.45 -8.05
N ILE A 422 -16.38 8.08 -9.22
CA ILE A 422 -17.34 8.89 -9.97
C ILE A 422 -18.71 8.89 -9.26
N GLY A 423 -19.19 10.08 -8.93
CA GLY A 423 -20.41 10.30 -8.16
C GLY A 423 -20.24 10.08 -6.66
N SER A 424 -19.01 10.17 -6.16
CA SER A 424 -18.66 9.97 -4.75
C SER A 424 -18.46 11.27 -3.98
N ASP A 425 -18.51 12.43 -4.66
CA ASP A 425 -18.18 13.74 -4.11
C ASP A 425 -16.74 13.87 -3.57
N TRP A 426 -15.85 12.95 -3.97
CA TRP A 426 -14.46 13.02 -3.58
C TRP A 426 -13.71 14.18 -4.28
N ALA A 427 -12.81 14.86 -3.55
CA ALA A 427 -12.10 16.04 -4.04
C ALA A 427 -11.32 15.82 -5.36
N TYR A 428 -10.92 14.58 -5.64
CA TYR A 428 -10.19 14.19 -6.86
C TYR A 428 -11.04 13.36 -7.83
N GLU A 429 -12.37 13.41 -7.69
CA GLU A 429 -13.29 12.71 -8.58
C GLU A 429 -13.06 13.07 -10.05
N GLU A 430 -12.89 14.34 -10.35
CA GLU A 430 -12.64 14.84 -11.71
C GLU A 430 -11.16 15.18 -11.95
N GLY A 431 -10.52 15.82 -10.98
CA GLY A 431 -9.17 16.39 -11.11
C GLY A 431 -8.02 15.44 -10.83
N GLY A 432 -8.28 14.17 -10.50
CA GLY A 432 -7.26 13.21 -10.09
C GLY A 432 -6.68 12.33 -11.20
N VAL A 433 -6.94 12.66 -12.48
CA VAL A 433 -6.54 11.87 -13.66
C VAL A 433 -5.86 12.77 -14.67
N HIS A 434 -4.66 12.41 -15.08
CA HIS A 434 -3.85 13.20 -16.01
C HIS A 434 -3.24 12.32 -17.11
N GLY A 435 -3.18 12.88 -18.32
CA GLY A 435 -2.60 12.22 -19.50
C GLY A 435 -3.51 11.24 -20.22
N PHE A 436 -4.52 10.68 -19.56
CA PHE A 436 -5.51 9.80 -20.18
C PHE A 436 -6.54 10.60 -20.99
N ASP A 437 -6.92 10.12 -22.17
CA ASP A 437 -7.87 10.80 -23.06
C ASP A 437 -8.97 9.83 -23.55
N PRO A 438 -10.26 10.12 -23.31
CA PRO A 438 -10.79 11.17 -22.42
C PRO A 438 -10.74 10.76 -20.93
N PRO A 439 -10.29 11.64 -20.02
CA PRO A 439 -10.09 11.29 -18.61
C PRO A 439 -11.38 10.92 -17.89
N ALA A 440 -12.50 11.54 -18.22
CA ALA A 440 -13.80 11.29 -17.61
C ALA A 440 -14.34 9.87 -17.89
N SER A 441 -13.89 9.22 -18.94
CA SER A 441 -14.33 7.87 -19.34
C SER A 441 -13.36 6.76 -18.89
N LEU A 442 -12.24 7.12 -18.25
CA LEU A 442 -11.30 6.16 -17.71
C LEU A 442 -11.97 5.33 -16.60
N PRO A 443 -12.05 3.99 -16.74
CA PRO A 443 -12.55 3.16 -15.64
C PRO A 443 -11.56 3.21 -14.48
N ARG A 444 -12.01 3.65 -13.33
CA ARG A 444 -11.15 3.93 -12.17
C ARG A 444 -11.55 3.17 -10.92
N ARG A 445 -10.60 3.02 -10.03
CA ARG A 445 -10.81 2.60 -8.63
C ARG A 445 -9.95 3.45 -7.73
N MET A 446 -10.41 3.65 -6.50
CA MET A 446 -9.67 4.34 -5.45
C MET A 446 -9.87 3.67 -4.09
N ALA A 447 -8.90 3.84 -3.21
CA ALA A 447 -9.00 3.51 -1.79
C ALA A 447 -8.48 4.70 -0.98
N ILE A 448 -9.25 5.13 0.03
CA ILE A 448 -9.00 6.41 0.71
C ILE A 448 -7.65 6.46 1.43
N VAL A 449 -7.27 5.39 2.12
CA VAL A 449 -6.00 5.35 2.85
C VAL A 449 -5.00 4.54 2.05
N SER A 450 -3.90 5.19 1.68
CA SER A 450 -2.89 4.61 0.78
C SER A 450 -1.90 3.69 1.49
N MET A 451 -2.34 2.94 2.51
CA MET A 451 -1.56 1.85 3.10
C MET A 451 -1.91 0.56 2.37
N THR A 452 -0.94 -0.02 1.69
CA THR A 452 -1.18 -1.11 0.73
C THR A 452 -0.03 -2.10 0.69
N ARG A 453 -0.32 -3.31 0.18
CA ARG A 453 0.68 -4.20 -0.36
C ARG A 453 0.63 -4.16 -1.88
N THR A 454 1.73 -3.82 -2.52
CA THR A 454 1.86 -3.81 -3.98
C THR A 454 2.84 -4.89 -4.43
N SER A 455 2.57 -5.56 -5.57
CA SER A 455 3.53 -6.45 -6.18
C SER A 455 4.58 -5.66 -6.97
N ARG A 456 5.79 -6.24 -7.12
CA ARG A 456 6.82 -5.74 -8.02
C ARG A 456 6.29 -5.59 -9.46
N ARG A 457 5.43 -6.53 -9.91
CA ARG A 457 4.78 -6.48 -11.22
C ARG A 457 3.90 -5.24 -11.37
N LEU A 458 3.05 -4.95 -10.40
CA LEU A 458 2.19 -3.77 -10.43
C LEU A 458 3.02 -2.48 -10.45
N LEU A 459 4.00 -2.33 -9.56
CA LEU A 459 4.85 -1.14 -9.51
C LEU A 459 5.64 -0.94 -10.81
N ARG A 460 6.09 -2.03 -11.45
CA ARG A 460 6.73 -1.98 -12.76
C ARG A 460 5.78 -1.47 -13.85
N LEU A 461 4.55 -1.97 -13.90
CA LEU A 461 3.57 -1.54 -14.90
C LEU A 461 3.22 -0.07 -14.75
N ILE A 462 3.03 0.40 -13.50
CA ILE A 462 2.81 1.82 -13.21
C ILE A 462 4.03 2.65 -13.65
N SER A 463 5.24 2.19 -13.33
CA SER A 463 6.48 2.89 -13.67
C SER A 463 6.68 3.02 -15.18
N LEU A 464 6.41 1.96 -15.93
CA LEU A 464 6.50 1.98 -17.39
C LEU A 464 5.50 2.98 -17.98
N GLU A 465 4.24 2.94 -17.54
CA GLU A 465 3.22 3.87 -18.01
C GLU A 465 3.60 5.32 -17.71
N GLN A 466 3.93 5.65 -16.47
CA GLN A 466 4.31 7.01 -16.08
C GLN A 466 5.55 7.52 -16.85
N ARG A 467 6.50 6.65 -17.13
CA ARG A 467 7.73 7.03 -17.85
C ARG A 467 7.55 7.16 -19.35
N GLU A 468 6.76 6.26 -19.96
CA GLU A 468 6.58 6.23 -21.41
C GLU A 468 5.54 7.23 -21.90
N THR A 469 4.45 7.39 -21.16
CA THR A 469 3.33 8.27 -21.58
C THR A 469 3.23 9.55 -20.77
N GLY A 470 3.64 9.54 -19.50
CA GLY A 470 3.38 10.61 -18.55
C GLY A 470 2.00 10.52 -17.89
N ASN A 471 1.23 9.48 -18.16
CA ASN A 471 -0.08 9.27 -17.56
C ASN A 471 0.03 8.99 -16.07
N TRP A 472 -0.76 9.70 -15.26
CA TRP A 472 -0.75 9.49 -13.82
C TRP A 472 -2.11 9.75 -13.18
N LEU A 473 -2.29 9.19 -11.99
CA LEU A 473 -3.43 9.43 -11.11
C LEU A 473 -2.91 9.85 -9.73
N VAL A 474 -3.77 10.48 -8.93
CA VAL A 474 -3.45 10.76 -7.53
C VAL A 474 -3.19 9.47 -6.75
N SER A 475 -2.45 9.58 -5.66
CA SER A 475 -1.96 8.44 -4.87
C SER A 475 -3.04 7.43 -4.51
N GLU A 476 -4.21 7.89 -4.08
CA GLU A 476 -5.34 7.05 -3.65
C GLU A 476 -6.05 6.31 -4.80
N SER A 477 -5.72 6.66 -6.04
CA SER A 477 -6.28 5.99 -7.23
C SER A 477 -5.21 5.25 -8.04
N THR A 478 -3.95 5.50 -7.80
CA THR A 478 -2.87 4.97 -8.65
C THR A 478 -2.80 3.45 -8.64
N PRO A 479 -2.56 2.74 -7.52
CA PRO A 479 -2.42 1.30 -7.56
C PRO A 479 -3.75 0.58 -7.84
N GLU A 480 -4.87 1.11 -7.37
CA GLU A 480 -6.19 0.53 -7.56
C GLU A 480 -6.60 0.56 -9.04
N THR A 481 -6.45 1.73 -9.68
CA THR A 481 -6.81 1.89 -11.09
C THR A 481 -5.91 1.07 -12.00
N PHE A 482 -4.60 1.11 -11.79
CA PHE A 482 -3.69 0.29 -12.61
C PHE A 482 -3.92 -1.21 -12.42
N THR A 483 -4.20 -1.67 -11.19
CA THR A 483 -4.59 -3.06 -10.93
C THR A 483 -5.84 -3.43 -11.72
N PHE A 484 -6.84 -2.55 -11.72
CA PHE A 484 -8.11 -2.73 -12.41
C PHE A 484 -7.93 -2.75 -13.94
N LEU A 485 -7.25 -1.75 -14.50
CA LEU A 485 -7.02 -1.63 -15.95
C LEU A 485 -6.19 -2.79 -16.50
N HIS A 486 -5.18 -3.25 -15.77
CA HIS A 486 -4.37 -4.38 -16.20
C HIS A 486 -5.05 -5.74 -15.97
N GLY A 487 -6.20 -5.81 -15.30
CA GLY A 487 -6.85 -7.07 -14.94
C GLY A 487 -6.01 -7.90 -13.96
N LEU A 488 -5.26 -7.26 -13.10
CA LEU A 488 -4.50 -7.89 -12.01
C LEU A 488 -5.42 -8.24 -10.83
N LYS A 489 -4.96 -9.05 -9.88
CA LYS A 489 -5.73 -9.37 -8.68
C LYS A 489 -5.53 -8.28 -7.63
N GLY A 490 -6.57 -7.48 -7.36
CA GLY A 490 -6.64 -6.54 -6.25
C GLY A 490 -7.64 -7.03 -5.21
N VAL A 491 -7.29 -6.94 -3.92
CA VAL A 491 -8.13 -7.40 -2.81
C VAL A 491 -8.21 -6.32 -1.74
N TYR A 492 -9.41 -5.92 -1.39
CA TYR A 492 -9.68 -5.22 -0.14
C TYR A 492 -9.73 -6.25 0.98
N ALA A 493 -8.88 -6.10 1.98
CA ALA A 493 -8.85 -6.91 3.18
C ALA A 493 -9.66 -6.21 4.29
N PRO A 494 -10.90 -6.66 4.57
CA PRO A 494 -11.80 -5.99 5.50
C PRO A 494 -11.41 -6.27 6.95
N HIS A 495 -10.32 -5.67 7.40
CA HIS A 495 -9.85 -5.79 8.78
C HIS A 495 -10.81 -5.10 9.76
N VAL A 496 -10.67 -5.41 11.04
CA VAL A 496 -11.53 -4.83 12.09
C VAL A 496 -11.26 -3.33 12.22
N VAL A 497 -12.31 -2.53 12.07
CA VAL A 497 -12.35 -1.10 12.36
C VAL A 497 -13.37 -0.87 13.45
N SER A 498 -12.94 -0.39 14.61
CA SER A 498 -13.80 -0.07 15.73
C SER A 498 -14.22 1.39 15.70
N PHE A 499 -15.42 1.68 16.20
CA PHE A 499 -15.95 3.03 16.30
C PHE A 499 -16.29 3.37 17.74
N SER A 500 -15.88 4.54 18.18
CA SER A 500 -16.40 5.16 19.39
C SER A 500 -17.27 6.36 18.99
N PHE A 501 -18.54 6.26 19.24
CA PHE A 501 -19.47 7.38 19.04
C PHE A 501 -19.66 8.06 20.39
N ASP A 502 -19.22 9.28 20.49
CA ASP A 502 -19.50 10.14 21.65
C ASP A 502 -20.86 10.84 21.46
N ASP A 503 -21.93 10.03 21.49
CA ASP A 503 -23.30 10.55 21.47
C ASP A 503 -23.83 10.88 22.88
N GLY A 504 -22.95 10.81 23.89
CA GLY A 504 -23.30 11.00 25.31
C GLY A 504 -24.20 9.91 25.89
N LYS A 505 -24.53 8.86 25.11
CA LYS A 505 -25.42 7.76 25.52
C LYS A 505 -24.69 6.44 25.68
N GLY A 506 -23.42 6.36 25.26
CA GLY A 506 -22.61 5.15 25.35
C GLY A 506 -23.14 3.96 24.52
N LYS A 507 -24.11 4.20 23.64
CA LYS A 507 -24.71 3.17 22.79
C LYS A 507 -24.06 3.18 21.42
N GLY A 508 -23.48 2.06 21.02
CA GLY A 508 -22.99 1.86 19.66
C GLY A 508 -24.12 1.91 18.63
N LEU A 509 -23.78 2.00 17.35
CA LEU A 509 -24.75 1.87 16.27
C LEU A 509 -25.27 0.43 16.21
N GLU A 510 -26.57 0.30 15.96
CA GLU A 510 -27.15 -0.99 15.60
C GLU A 510 -26.64 -1.41 14.22
N THR A 511 -26.69 -2.72 13.94
CA THR A 511 -26.14 -3.29 12.70
C THR A 511 -26.73 -2.67 11.43
N GLU A 512 -28.04 -2.42 11.43
CA GLU A 512 -28.76 -1.80 10.31
C GLU A 512 -28.36 -0.33 10.13
N GLU A 513 -28.14 0.41 11.21
CA GLU A 513 -27.67 1.79 11.17
C GLU A 513 -26.24 1.86 10.63
N MET A 514 -25.39 0.87 10.95
CA MET A 514 -24.04 0.74 10.42
C MET A 514 -24.07 0.47 8.91
N GLU A 515 -24.90 -0.45 8.44
CA GLU A 515 -25.08 -0.75 7.02
C GLU A 515 -25.53 0.49 6.25
N GLU A 516 -26.52 1.22 6.78
CA GLU A 516 -27.00 2.47 6.16
C GLU A 516 -25.92 3.55 6.14
N MET A 517 -25.05 3.60 7.16
CA MET A 517 -23.94 4.56 7.21
C MET A 517 -22.91 4.29 6.11
N VAL A 518 -22.56 3.01 5.86
CA VAL A 518 -21.47 2.66 4.96
C VAL A 518 -21.90 2.35 3.54
N HIS A 519 -23.19 2.02 3.30
CA HIS A 519 -23.69 1.65 2.00
C HIS A 519 -24.97 2.40 1.62
N LYS A 520 -25.00 2.95 0.41
CA LYS A 520 -26.19 3.53 -0.19
C LYS A 520 -26.33 3.03 -1.62
N GLY A 521 -27.51 2.52 -1.92
CA GLY A 521 -27.85 2.03 -3.24
C GLY A 521 -27.47 0.58 -3.50
N PRO A 522 -27.83 0.07 -4.68
CA PRO A 522 -27.73 -1.35 -5.00
C PRO A 522 -26.27 -1.78 -5.21
N TRP A 523 -26.00 -3.05 -4.97
CA TRP A 523 -24.68 -3.69 -5.11
C TRP A 523 -24.04 -3.55 -6.49
N TRP A 524 -24.88 -3.54 -7.53
CA TRP A 524 -24.46 -3.41 -8.93
C TRP A 524 -24.28 -1.95 -9.38
N SER A 525 -24.52 -0.99 -8.52
CA SER A 525 -24.28 0.40 -8.88
C SER A 525 -22.82 0.65 -9.17
N ARG A 526 -22.51 1.65 -9.98
CA ARG A 526 -21.15 2.00 -10.38
C ARG A 526 -20.19 2.15 -9.19
N ALA A 527 -20.65 2.76 -8.12
CA ALA A 527 -19.89 2.94 -6.89
C ALA A 527 -19.99 1.70 -5.94
N GLY A 528 -20.47 0.54 -6.42
CA GLY A 528 -20.63 -0.66 -5.60
C GLY A 528 -21.64 -0.50 -4.47
N GLY A 529 -22.58 0.44 -4.57
CA GLY A 529 -23.49 0.82 -3.49
C GLY A 529 -22.83 1.59 -2.34
N SER A 530 -21.51 1.79 -2.41
CA SER A 530 -20.78 2.62 -1.46
C SER A 530 -20.91 4.08 -1.85
N ARG A 531 -22.09 4.64 -1.79
CA ARG A 531 -22.25 6.08 -1.96
C ARG A 531 -21.94 6.76 -0.63
N THR A 532 -20.98 7.65 -0.63
CA THR A 532 -20.91 8.83 0.25
C THR A 532 -20.87 8.65 1.77
N GLY A 533 -21.21 7.48 2.33
CA GLY A 533 -20.99 7.25 3.75
C GLY A 533 -19.52 7.37 4.15
N PHE A 534 -18.65 7.03 3.21
CA PHE A 534 -17.23 6.97 3.38
C PHE A 534 -16.49 8.19 2.82
N LEU A 535 -17.07 8.84 1.82
CA LEU A 535 -16.41 9.91 1.09
C LEU A 535 -16.97 11.26 1.51
N TRP A 536 -16.12 12.19 1.59
CA TRP A 536 -16.26 13.60 1.91
C TRP A 536 -17.55 14.23 1.38
N THR A 537 -18.63 14.19 2.11
CA THR A 537 -19.68 15.16 1.89
C THR A 537 -19.42 16.34 2.81
N HIS A 538 -19.00 17.45 2.26
CA HIS A 538 -18.96 18.70 2.97
C HIS A 538 -20.39 19.02 3.45
N GLY A 539 -20.67 18.72 4.70
CA GLY A 539 -21.91 19.10 5.38
C GLY A 539 -22.92 18.00 5.71
N GLY A 540 -22.52 16.71 5.71
CA GLY A 540 -23.41 15.62 6.10
C GLY A 540 -22.94 14.80 7.30
N LEU A 541 -23.89 14.21 8.02
CA LEU A 541 -23.69 13.28 9.15
C LEU A 541 -22.58 12.22 8.98
N PRO A 542 -22.23 11.75 7.77
CA PRO A 542 -21.23 10.73 7.58
C PRO A 542 -19.83 11.12 8.09
N GLU A 543 -19.37 12.35 7.86
CA GLU A 543 -18.03 12.77 8.27
C GLU A 543 -17.83 12.71 9.79
N GLU A 544 -18.80 13.22 10.54
CA GLU A 544 -18.75 13.21 12.01
C GLU A 544 -18.70 11.79 12.57
N ARG A 545 -19.36 10.84 11.94
CA ARG A 545 -19.35 9.44 12.35
C ARG A 545 -18.01 8.76 12.06
N TRP A 546 -17.38 9.07 10.93
CA TRP A 546 -16.06 8.53 10.58
C TRP A 546 -14.94 9.06 11.47
N LYS A 547 -15.11 10.22 12.10
CA LYS A 547 -14.16 10.74 13.10
C LYS A 547 -13.99 9.82 14.31
N GLY A 548 -14.96 8.96 14.58
CA GLY A 548 -14.90 7.95 15.61
C GLY A 548 -14.22 6.64 15.23
N ALA A 549 -13.69 6.50 14.00
CA ALA A 549 -13.11 5.25 13.53
C ALA A 549 -11.67 5.03 14.06
N SER A 550 -11.30 3.77 14.26
CA SER A 550 -9.94 3.37 14.63
C SER A 550 -8.98 3.29 13.45
N TYR A 551 -9.49 3.50 12.24
CA TYR A 551 -8.72 3.52 11.00
C TYR A 551 -9.36 4.55 10.06
N PHE A 552 -8.61 5.29 9.32
CA PHE A 552 -8.88 6.27 8.27
C PHE A 552 -8.07 7.55 8.52
N PHE A 553 -8.67 8.77 8.51
CA PHE A 553 -7.91 10.02 8.55
C PHE A 553 -7.92 10.75 9.89
N TRP A 554 -8.88 10.44 10.75
CA TRP A 554 -9.11 11.24 11.95
C TRP A 554 -8.48 10.59 13.17
N GLU A 555 -7.88 11.42 14.00
CA GLU A 555 -7.45 11.03 15.34
C GLU A 555 -8.68 10.72 16.21
N GLY A 556 -8.47 10.03 17.29
CA GLY A 556 -9.49 9.76 18.30
C GLY A 556 -9.51 8.29 18.65
N THR A 557 -10.35 7.50 18.03
CA THR A 557 -10.49 6.08 18.41
C THR A 557 -9.19 5.31 18.20
N ALA A 558 -8.43 5.55 17.13
CA ALA A 558 -7.13 4.91 16.92
C ALA A 558 -6.16 5.17 18.08
N GLY A 559 -6.03 6.43 18.48
CA GLY A 559 -5.18 6.82 19.61
C GLY A 559 -5.67 6.25 20.95
N ASN A 560 -6.99 6.19 21.17
CA ASN A 560 -7.56 5.63 22.39
C ASN A 560 -7.35 4.11 22.49
N VAL A 561 -7.57 3.38 21.40
CA VAL A 561 -7.29 1.92 21.33
C VAL A 561 -5.80 1.66 21.56
N TRP A 562 -4.92 2.47 20.96
CA TRP A 562 -3.47 2.34 21.19
C TRP A 562 -3.10 2.61 22.65
N LYS A 563 -3.64 3.67 23.27
CA LYS A 563 -3.42 3.96 24.70
C LYS A 563 -3.92 2.85 25.60
N GLY A 564 -5.10 2.27 25.31
CA GLY A 564 -5.63 1.10 26.01
C GLY A 564 -4.67 -0.10 25.89
N TYR A 565 -4.21 -0.39 24.67
CA TYR A 565 -3.25 -1.47 24.41
C TYR A 565 -1.94 -1.28 25.18
N VAL A 566 -1.36 -0.08 25.12
CA VAL A 566 -0.15 0.27 25.89
C VAL A 566 -0.42 0.24 27.38
N GLY A 567 -1.64 0.58 27.83
CA GLY A 567 -2.11 0.48 29.21
C GLY A 567 -2.37 -0.93 29.73
N GLY A 568 -2.26 -1.95 28.86
CA GLY A 568 -2.42 -3.36 29.21
C GLY A 568 -3.74 -3.97 28.78
N GLU A 569 -4.60 -3.22 28.08
CA GLU A 569 -5.77 -3.78 27.42
C GLU A 569 -5.34 -4.61 26.20
N CYS A 570 -5.77 -5.84 26.12
CA CYS A 570 -5.27 -6.78 25.14
C CYS A 570 -6.43 -7.37 24.32
N GLY A 571 -6.80 -6.66 23.26
CA GLY A 571 -7.80 -7.04 22.29
C GLY A 571 -7.23 -7.81 21.08
N GLU A 572 -8.03 -7.97 20.06
CA GLU A 572 -7.63 -8.54 18.77
C GLU A 572 -6.51 -7.73 18.08
N ALA A 573 -5.77 -8.39 17.18
CA ALA A 573 -4.83 -7.67 16.34
C ALA A 573 -5.58 -6.72 15.39
N MET A 574 -5.19 -5.45 15.41
CA MET A 574 -5.80 -4.38 14.62
C MET A 574 -4.73 -3.52 13.95
N LEU A 575 -5.08 -2.97 12.80
CA LEU A 575 -4.36 -1.86 12.19
C LEU A 575 -5.04 -0.55 12.59
N LEU A 576 -4.32 0.29 13.29
CA LEU A 576 -4.77 1.58 13.79
C LEU A 576 -4.13 2.72 12.99
N HIS A 577 -4.89 3.76 12.67
CA HIS A 577 -4.40 4.95 11.97
C HIS A 577 -5.44 6.10 12.02
N PRO A 578 -4.98 7.34 12.25
CA PRO A 578 -3.64 7.70 12.68
C PRO A 578 -3.49 7.64 14.22
N VAL A 579 -2.32 7.23 14.69
CA VAL A 579 -1.96 7.29 16.11
C VAL A 579 -0.90 8.37 16.27
N LYS A 580 -1.30 9.51 16.81
CA LYS A 580 -0.43 10.67 17.04
C LYS A 580 -0.26 10.89 18.55
N GLY A 581 0.95 11.28 18.95
CA GLY A 581 1.25 11.55 20.36
C GLY A 581 1.15 10.29 21.21
N ASP A 582 1.82 9.23 20.80
CA ASP A 582 1.86 7.93 21.45
C ASP A 582 2.86 7.85 22.65
N ASP A 583 3.27 8.97 23.20
CA ASP A 583 4.19 9.08 24.31
C ASP A 583 3.49 9.05 25.68
#